data_5501289cf87bc65603db668aee34544e
#
_entry.id   5501289cf87bc65603db668aee34544e
#
_cell.length_a   1.000
_cell.length_b   1.000
_cell.length_c   1.000
_cell.angle_alpha   90.00
_cell.angle_beta   90.00
_cell.angle_gamma   90.00
#
_symmetry.space_group_name_H-M   'P 1'
#
loop_
_entity.id
_entity.type
_entity.pdbx_description
1 polymer ?
#
loop_
_entity_poly.entity_id
_entity_poly.type
_entity_poly.pdbx_seq_one_letter_code
_entity_poly.pdbx_strand_id
1 'polypeptide(L)'
;SFSAVYCFLILRRIDIVHLSRADFMTAAGMNARLMKLGIPVVFQNIIIGVGGLVVQYVINGYGFLFVAGFTATNKLYGLLEMAAISYGYAIVTYVGQNLGAGKIDRIRKGVRSSMLLSLLTSLIISIAMFLFGKNILSLFISGEPQQTKEVLAIAFKYLSIMAAMLWVLYFLYVYRSALQGLGDTLMPMVSGMAEFVMRISAALILPHFIGQDGIFFAEIAAWS
;
A
#
# COMPACT_ATOMS: atom_id res chain seq x y z
N SER A 1 1.33 -18.97 16.49
CA SER A 1 0.08 -18.25 16.83
C SER A 1 -1.12 -19.18 16.68
N PHE A 2 -2.21 -18.94 17.40
CA PHE A 2 -3.45 -19.73 17.33
C PHE A 2 -3.98 -19.83 15.88
N SER A 3 -3.94 -18.73 15.13
CA SER A 3 -4.34 -18.69 13.72
C SER A 3 -3.55 -19.67 12.84
N ALA A 4 -2.24 -19.80 13.04
CA ALA A 4 -1.44 -20.73 12.23
C ALA A 4 -1.81 -22.19 12.49
N VAL A 5 -2.07 -22.55 13.75
CA VAL A 5 -2.53 -23.89 14.13
C VAL A 5 -3.91 -24.16 13.54
N TYR A 6 -4.83 -23.19 13.63
CA TYR A 6 -6.17 -23.30 13.08
C TYR A 6 -6.15 -23.48 11.54
N CYS A 7 -5.38 -22.66 10.82
CA CYS A 7 -5.19 -22.81 9.37
C CYS A 7 -4.59 -24.17 9.01
N PHE A 8 -3.60 -24.65 9.77
CA PHE A 8 -3.00 -25.96 9.53
C PHE A 8 -4.01 -27.10 9.73
N LEU A 9 -4.86 -27.04 10.77
CA LEU A 9 -5.91 -28.03 11.01
C LEU A 9 -6.97 -28.02 9.91
N ILE A 10 -7.34 -26.84 9.37
CA ILE A 10 -8.27 -26.74 8.23
C ILE A 10 -7.64 -27.30 6.97
N LEU A 11 -6.38 -26.95 6.66
CA LEU A 11 -5.67 -27.47 5.48
C LEU A 11 -5.63 -29.00 5.47
N ARG A 12 -5.48 -29.64 6.63
CA ARG A 12 -5.52 -31.10 6.75
C ARG A 12 -6.90 -31.72 6.43
N ARG A 13 -7.99 -30.94 6.49
CA ARG A 13 -9.36 -31.40 6.17
C ARG A 13 -9.73 -31.22 4.70
N ILE A 14 -8.87 -30.56 3.91
CA ILE A 14 -9.12 -30.32 2.49
C ILE A 14 -8.56 -31.51 1.71
N ASP A 15 -9.43 -32.29 1.08
CA ASP A 15 -9.06 -33.52 0.36
C ASP A 15 -8.07 -33.34 -0.79
N ILE A 16 -7.93 -32.09 -1.30
CA ILE A 16 -6.98 -31.74 -2.37
C ILE A 16 -5.54 -31.53 -1.84
N VAL A 17 -5.39 -31.27 -0.52
CA VAL A 17 -4.10 -30.96 0.11
C VAL A 17 -3.70 -32.09 1.06
N HIS A 18 -3.23 -33.21 0.51
CA HIS A 18 -2.64 -34.28 1.30
C HIS A 18 -1.15 -33.98 1.54
N LEU A 19 -0.84 -33.44 2.72
CA LEU A 19 0.56 -33.23 3.13
C LEU A 19 1.18 -34.58 3.52
N SER A 20 2.03 -35.10 2.65
CA SER A 20 2.87 -36.28 2.89
C SER A 20 4.29 -35.87 3.29
N ARG A 21 5.06 -36.80 3.84
CA ARG A 21 6.50 -36.53 4.12
C ARG A 21 7.30 -36.20 2.86
N ALA A 22 6.89 -36.71 1.70
CA ALA A 22 7.51 -36.42 0.42
C ALA A 22 7.33 -34.97 -0.03
N ASP A 23 6.25 -34.30 0.39
CA ASP A 23 5.96 -32.91 0.02
C ASP A 23 6.88 -31.89 0.74
N PHE A 24 7.57 -32.35 1.81
CA PHE A 24 8.60 -31.54 2.47
C PHE A 24 9.97 -31.66 1.77
N MET A 25 10.09 -32.55 0.77
CA MET A 25 11.27 -32.61 -0.08
C MET A 25 11.11 -31.61 -1.24
N THR A 26 11.97 -30.62 -1.29
CA THR A 26 11.91 -29.57 -2.32
C THR A 26 12.18 -30.15 -3.70
N ALA A 27 11.28 -29.93 -4.66
CA ALA A 27 11.50 -30.26 -6.04
C ALA A 27 12.72 -29.46 -6.59
N ALA A 28 13.57 -30.12 -7.37
CA ALA A 28 14.76 -29.50 -7.95
C ALA A 28 14.37 -28.22 -8.73
N GLY A 29 15.02 -27.11 -8.42
CA GLY A 29 14.77 -25.81 -9.05
C GLY A 29 13.59 -25.00 -8.49
N MET A 30 12.69 -25.57 -7.68
CA MET A 30 11.56 -24.83 -7.09
C MET A 30 12.02 -23.69 -6.18
N ASN A 31 12.99 -23.96 -5.30
CA ASN A 31 13.56 -22.94 -4.41
C ASN A 31 14.19 -21.79 -5.21
N ALA A 32 14.95 -22.09 -6.27
CA ALA A 32 15.56 -21.06 -7.11
C ALA A 32 14.49 -20.20 -7.80
N ARG A 33 13.37 -20.81 -8.26
CA ARG A 33 12.26 -20.08 -8.86
C ARG A 33 11.54 -19.20 -7.84
N LEU A 34 11.28 -19.70 -6.63
CA LEU A 34 10.65 -18.92 -5.56
C LEU A 34 11.54 -17.74 -5.14
N MET A 35 12.85 -17.95 -4.98
CA MET A 35 13.79 -16.90 -4.67
C MET A 35 13.88 -15.85 -5.79
N LYS A 36 13.92 -16.27 -7.06
CA LYS A 36 13.93 -15.35 -8.21
C LYS A 36 12.70 -14.44 -8.23
N LEU A 37 11.53 -14.93 -7.87
CA LEU A 37 10.30 -14.15 -7.80
C LEU A 37 10.18 -13.34 -6.49
N GLY A 38 10.62 -13.92 -5.38
CA GLY A 38 10.45 -13.32 -4.06
C GLY A 38 11.46 -12.21 -3.75
N ILE A 39 12.72 -12.37 -4.13
CA ILE A 39 13.78 -11.39 -3.82
C ILE A 39 13.44 -9.98 -4.32
N PRO A 40 13.02 -9.76 -5.59
CA PRO A 40 12.65 -8.43 -6.05
C PRO A 40 11.50 -7.81 -5.25
N VAL A 41 10.50 -8.60 -4.85
CA VAL A 41 9.37 -8.13 -4.02
C VAL A 41 9.84 -7.72 -2.62
N VAL A 42 10.75 -8.49 -2.02
CA VAL A 42 11.35 -8.14 -0.72
C VAL A 42 12.13 -6.82 -0.83
N PHE A 43 12.98 -6.68 -1.85
CA PHE A 43 13.70 -5.42 -2.10
C PHE A 43 12.77 -4.24 -2.32
N GLN A 44 11.71 -4.40 -3.10
CA GLN A 44 10.69 -3.37 -3.29
C GLN A 44 10.12 -2.89 -1.95
N ASN A 45 9.68 -3.82 -1.09
CA ASN A 45 9.08 -3.49 0.19
C ASN A 45 10.09 -2.81 1.15
N ILE A 46 11.33 -3.27 1.17
CA ILE A 46 12.40 -2.65 1.97
C ILE A 46 12.64 -1.21 1.53
N ILE A 47 12.80 -0.98 0.23
CA ILE A 47 13.07 0.36 -0.34
C ILE A 47 11.91 1.32 -0.03
N ILE A 48 10.67 0.89 -0.21
CA ILE A 48 9.48 1.70 0.11
C ILE A 48 9.45 2.01 1.61
N GLY A 49 9.72 1.03 2.47
CA GLY A 49 9.78 1.22 3.92
C GLY A 49 10.87 2.20 4.36
N VAL A 50 12.07 2.10 3.77
CA VAL A 50 13.17 3.06 4.03
C VAL A 50 12.78 4.46 3.57
N GLY A 51 12.08 4.60 2.43
CA GLY A 51 11.54 5.89 1.98
C GLY A 51 10.63 6.54 3.02
N GLY A 52 9.73 5.76 3.62
CA GLY A 52 8.88 6.23 4.72
C GLY A 52 9.66 6.69 5.95
N LEU A 53 10.74 5.99 6.32
CA LEU A 53 11.60 6.40 7.44
C LEU A 53 12.33 7.73 7.16
N VAL A 54 12.79 7.94 5.93
CA VAL A 54 13.43 9.21 5.55
C VAL A 54 12.43 10.37 5.63
N VAL A 55 11.21 10.19 5.12
CA VAL A 55 10.15 11.19 5.25
C VAL A 55 9.84 11.47 6.72
N GLN A 56 9.73 10.44 7.55
CA GLN A 56 9.50 10.59 8.99
C GLN A 56 10.63 11.38 9.67
N TYR A 57 11.88 11.14 9.28
CA TYR A 57 13.03 11.91 9.78
C TYR A 57 12.90 13.41 9.45
N VAL A 58 12.54 13.74 8.21
CA VAL A 58 12.32 15.14 7.78
C VAL A 58 11.17 15.78 8.58
N ILE A 59 10.06 15.06 8.76
CA ILE A 59 8.88 15.54 9.49
C ILE A 59 9.20 15.85 10.95
N ASN A 60 10.05 15.07 11.59
CA ASN A 60 10.44 15.30 12.98
C ASN A 60 11.13 16.67 13.19
N GLY A 61 11.66 17.28 12.14
CA GLY A 61 12.22 18.63 12.15
C GLY A 61 11.19 19.78 12.21
N TYR A 62 9.88 19.50 11.93
CA TYR A 62 8.85 20.55 11.87
C TYR A 62 8.12 20.82 13.20
N GLY A 63 8.53 20.16 14.27
CA GLY A 63 8.00 20.36 15.60
C GLY A 63 6.80 19.49 15.96
N PHE A 64 6.46 19.48 17.26
CA PHE A 64 5.54 18.52 17.86
C PHE A 64 4.13 18.51 17.25
N LEU A 65 3.53 19.68 17.02
CA LEU A 65 2.16 19.77 16.51
C LEU A 65 2.04 19.23 15.08
N PHE A 66 3.06 19.51 14.25
CA PHE A 66 3.10 18.98 12.89
C PHE A 66 3.27 17.46 12.87
N VAL A 67 4.20 16.92 13.67
CA VAL A 67 4.42 15.48 13.83
C VAL A 67 3.15 14.79 14.30
N ALA A 68 2.46 15.37 15.29
CA ALA A 68 1.21 14.83 15.82
C ALA A 68 0.12 14.74 14.75
N GLY A 69 -0.08 15.81 13.98
CA GLY A 69 -1.07 15.87 12.89
C GLY A 69 -0.74 14.87 11.77
N PHE A 70 0.52 14.81 11.35
CA PHE A 70 0.98 13.86 10.35
C PHE A 70 0.79 12.39 10.81
N THR A 71 1.16 12.09 12.05
CA THR A 71 1.03 10.75 12.62
C THR A 71 -0.43 10.31 12.75
N ALA A 72 -1.32 11.21 13.17
CA ALA A 72 -2.75 10.93 13.25
C ALA A 72 -3.33 10.59 11.87
N THR A 73 -2.94 11.35 10.84
CA THR A 73 -3.36 11.08 9.45
C THR A 73 -2.81 9.75 8.95
N ASN A 74 -1.54 9.43 9.22
CA ASN A 74 -0.94 8.16 8.78
C ASN A 74 -1.61 6.94 9.40
N LYS A 75 -2.07 7.02 10.64
CA LYS A 75 -2.86 5.92 11.24
C LYS A 75 -4.16 5.68 10.48
N LEU A 76 -4.86 6.76 10.11
CA LEU A 76 -6.10 6.65 9.34
C LEU A 76 -5.80 6.21 7.90
N TYR A 77 -4.77 6.77 7.27
CA TYR A 77 -4.33 6.38 5.93
C TYR A 77 -4.02 4.88 5.83
N GLY A 78 -3.35 4.29 6.82
CA GLY A 78 -3.10 2.85 6.85
C GLY A 78 -4.38 2.01 6.74
N LEU A 79 -5.50 2.47 7.30
CA LEU A 79 -6.80 1.80 7.12
C LEU A 79 -7.33 1.95 5.68
N LEU A 80 -7.15 3.12 5.07
CA LEU A 80 -7.59 3.37 3.69
C LEU A 80 -6.77 2.55 2.69
N GLU A 81 -5.48 2.39 2.95
CA GLU A 81 -4.54 1.60 2.14
C GLU A 81 -4.86 0.10 2.17
N MET A 82 -5.42 -0.44 3.27
CA MET A 82 -5.77 -1.86 3.38
C MET A 82 -6.70 -2.33 2.26
N ALA A 83 -7.62 -1.48 1.79
CA ALA A 83 -8.48 -1.82 0.67
C ALA A 83 -7.69 -1.91 -0.65
N ALA A 84 -6.72 -1.02 -0.90
CA ALA A 84 -5.83 -1.08 -2.07
C ALA A 84 -4.98 -2.36 -2.07
N ILE A 85 -4.41 -2.71 -0.91
CA ILE A 85 -3.65 -3.96 -0.71
C ILE A 85 -4.53 -5.18 -1.00
N SER A 86 -5.80 -5.16 -0.56
CA SER A 86 -6.75 -6.26 -0.79
C SER A 86 -7.05 -6.45 -2.28
N TYR A 87 -7.19 -5.37 -3.05
CA TYR A 87 -7.26 -5.45 -4.51
C TYR A 87 -6.00 -6.07 -5.10
N GLY A 88 -4.82 -5.70 -4.59
CA GLY A 88 -3.55 -6.30 -4.99
C GLY A 88 -3.54 -7.81 -4.81
N TYR A 89 -3.90 -8.33 -3.63
CA TYR A 89 -3.96 -9.77 -3.36
C TYR A 89 -4.97 -10.49 -4.26
N ALA A 90 -6.13 -9.89 -4.49
CA ALA A 90 -7.15 -10.47 -5.36
C ALA A 90 -6.64 -10.58 -6.81
N ILE A 91 -6.04 -9.51 -7.34
CA ILE A 91 -5.61 -9.47 -8.74
C ILE A 91 -4.37 -10.32 -9.01
N VAL A 92 -3.39 -10.39 -8.09
CA VAL A 92 -2.22 -11.26 -8.28
C VAL A 92 -2.64 -12.73 -8.37
N THR A 93 -3.56 -13.15 -7.52
CA THR A 93 -4.11 -14.52 -7.51
C THR A 93 -4.91 -14.78 -8.79
N TYR A 94 -5.81 -13.88 -9.16
CA TYR A 94 -6.63 -14.00 -10.35
C TYR A 94 -5.80 -14.10 -11.62
N VAL A 95 -4.81 -13.23 -11.77
CA VAL A 95 -3.90 -13.21 -12.93
C VAL A 95 -3.09 -14.49 -13.00
N GLY A 96 -2.47 -14.90 -11.88
CA GLY A 96 -1.66 -16.13 -11.83
C GLY A 96 -2.46 -17.38 -12.19
N GLN A 97 -3.68 -17.54 -11.67
CA GLN A 97 -4.54 -18.67 -11.99
C GLN A 97 -4.96 -18.69 -13.47
N ASN A 98 -5.35 -17.54 -14.04
CA ASN A 98 -5.78 -17.47 -15.44
C ASN A 98 -4.58 -17.60 -16.40
N LEU A 99 -3.39 -17.14 -16.00
CA LEU A 99 -2.15 -17.37 -16.75
C LEU A 99 -1.83 -18.86 -16.82
N GLY A 100 -1.85 -19.56 -15.68
CA GLY A 100 -1.63 -21.00 -15.63
C GLY A 100 -2.64 -21.81 -16.46
N ALA A 101 -3.88 -21.30 -16.60
CA ALA A 101 -4.93 -21.88 -17.42
C ALA A 101 -4.89 -21.43 -18.89
N GLY A 102 -3.94 -20.60 -19.33
CA GLY A 102 -3.82 -20.08 -20.70
C GLY A 102 -4.92 -19.10 -21.11
N LYS A 103 -5.69 -18.53 -20.13
CA LYS A 103 -6.88 -17.70 -20.41
C LYS A 103 -6.55 -16.20 -20.43
N ILE A 104 -5.79 -15.76 -21.43
CA ILE A 104 -5.27 -14.38 -21.51
C ILE A 104 -6.40 -13.33 -21.59
N ASP A 105 -7.49 -13.61 -22.31
CA ASP A 105 -8.61 -12.67 -22.41
C ASP A 105 -9.31 -12.45 -21.05
N ARG A 106 -9.32 -13.46 -20.19
CA ARG A 106 -9.80 -13.31 -18.82
C ARG A 106 -8.91 -12.41 -17.99
N ILE A 107 -7.59 -12.50 -18.15
CA ILE A 107 -6.64 -11.63 -17.47
C ILE A 107 -6.93 -10.16 -17.83
N ARG A 108 -7.04 -9.83 -19.13
CA ARG A 108 -7.32 -8.46 -19.59
C ARG A 108 -8.63 -7.92 -19.01
N LYS A 109 -9.71 -8.73 -19.08
CA LYS A 109 -11.02 -8.36 -18.55
C LYS A 109 -10.97 -8.19 -17.02
N GLY A 110 -10.29 -9.09 -16.30
CA GLY A 110 -10.16 -9.03 -14.85
C GLY A 110 -9.37 -7.81 -14.37
N VAL A 111 -8.25 -7.49 -14.99
CA VAL A 111 -7.48 -6.29 -14.67
C VAL A 111 -8.32 -5.03 -14.90
N ARG A 112 -9.01 -4.92 -16.06
CA ARG A 112 -9.89 -3.77 -16.33
C ARG A 112 -11.02 -3.64 -15.32
N SER A 113 -11.67 -4.76 -14.95
CA SER A 113 -12.73 -4.77 -13.93
C SER A 113 -12.19 -4.38 -12.55
N SER A 114 -11.00 -4.89 -12.18
CA SER A 114 -10.35 -4.53 -10.93
C SER A 114 -9.99 -3.03 -10.88
N MET A 115 -9.53 -2.45 -11.98
CA MET A 115 -9.27 -1.00 -12.06
C MET A 115 -10.54 -0.18 -11.87
N LEU A 116 -11.65 -0.57 -12.52
CA LEU A 116 -12.93 0.13 -12.35
C LEU A 116 -13.44 0.04 -10.91
N LEU A 117 -13.42 -1.17 -10.33
CA LEU A 117 -13.85 -1.39 -8.95
C LEU A 117 -12.95 -0.64 -7.96
N SER A 118 -11.64 -0.64 -8.15
CA SER A 118 -10.70 0.08 -7.30
C SER A 118 -10.89 1.59 -7.41
N LEU A 119 -11.18 2.12 -8.61
CA LEU A 119 -11.52 3.53 -8.82
C LEU A 119 -12.80 3.89 -8.04
N LEU A 120 -13.87 3.13 -8.22
CA LEU A 120 -15.14 3.39 -7.51
C LEU A 120 -14.96 3.34 -5.99
N THR A 121 -14.23 2.33 -5.49
CA THR A 121 -13.94 2.22 -4.05
C THR A 121 -13.11 3.39 -3.55
N SER A 122 -12.06 3.81 -4.28
CA SER A 122 -11.24 4.95 -3.88
C SER A 122 -12.04 6.27 -3.86
N LEU A 123 -12.94 6.47 -4.83
CA LEU A 123 -13.82 7.64 -4.85
C LEU A 123 -14.81 7.66 -3.68
N ILE A 124 -15.44 6.53 -3.37
CA ILE A 124 -16.34 6.41 -2.21
C ILE A 124 -15.59 6.73 -0.92
N ILE A 125 -14.40 6.15 -0.73
CA ILE A 125 -13.56 6.40 0.44
C ILE A 125 -13.13 7.87 0.49
N SER A 126 -12.71 8.45 -0.63
CA SER A 126 -12.31 9.86 -0.71
C SER A 126 -13.45 10.79 -0.31
N ILE A 127 -14.65 10.57 -0.84
CA ILE A 127 -15.85 11.35 -0.46
C ILE A 127 -16.13 11.18 1.03
N ALA A 128 -16.08 9.97 1.57
CA ALA A 128 -16.28 9.71 3.00
C ALA A 128 -15.23 10.45 3.86
N MET A 129 -13.97 10.49 3.42
CA MET A 129 -12.90 11.21 4.13
C MET A 129 -13.08 12.74 4.07
N PHE A 130 -13.57 13.29 2.96
CA PHE A 130 -13.91 14.72 2.90
C PHE A 130 -15.08 15.09 3.83
N LEU A 131 -16.10 14.23 3.92
CA LEU A 131 -17.28 14.49 4.74
C LEU A 131 -17.05 14.22 6.23
N PHE A 132 -16.42 13.13 6.56
CA PHE A 132 -16.30 12.62 7.93
C PHE A 132 -14.87 12.61 8.49
N GLY A 133 -13.85 12.83 7.66
CA GLY A 133 -12.44 12.68 8.03
C GLY A 133 -12.04 13.53 9.21
N LYS A 134 -12.53 14.77 9.33
CA LYS A 134 -12.27 15.62 10.48
C LYS A 134 -12.81 15.03 11.78
N ASN A 135 -14.03 14.48 11.75
CA ASN A 135 -14.64 13.84 12.92
C ASN A 135 -13.91 12.55 13.30
N ILE A 136 -13.48 11.76 12.30
CA ILE A 136 -12.72 10.54 12.53
C ILE A 136 -11.33 10.89 13.12
N LEU A 137 -10.63 11.88 12.57
CA LEU A 137 -9.33 12.32 13.08
C LEU A 137 -9.42 12.82 14.53
N SER A 138 -10.52 13.48 14.90
CA SER A 138 -10.71 13.96 16.27
C SER A 138 -10.78 12.83 17.31
N LEU A 139 -11.05 11.58 16.91
CA LEU A 139 -11.00 10.41 17.80
C LEU A 139 -9.55 9.98 18.13
N PHE A 140 -8.59 10.37 17.30
CA PHE A 140 -7.18 10.03 17.46
C PHE A 140 -6.36 11.15 18.12
N ILE A 141 -6.93 12.36 18.21
CA ILE A 141 -6.23 13.56 18.67
C ILE A 141 -6.88 14.00 19.98
N SER A 142 -6.09 14.02 21.05
CA SER A 142 -6.53 14.48 22.38
C SER A 142 -5.43 15.36 22.99
N GLY A 143 -5.83 16.34 23.79
CA GLY A 143 -4.92 17.29 24.43
C GLY A 143 -5.61 18.61 24.79
N GLU A 144 -4.84 19.64 25.00
CA GLU A 144 -5.37 20.98 25.26
C GLU A 144 -6.20 21.50 24.08
N PRO A 145 -7.30 22.22 24.30
CA PRO A 145 -8.23 22.62 23.23
C PRO A 145 -7.58 23.39 22.08
N GLN A 146 -6.61 24.27 22.38
CA GLN A 146 -5.93 25.06 21.36
C GLN A 146 -5.01 24.20 20.49
N GLN A 147 -4.18 23.38 21.12
CA GLN A 147 -3.27 22.44 20.41
C GLN A 147 -4.04 21.42 19.59
N THR A 148 -5.13 20.87 20.13
CA THR A 148 -6.00 19.93 19.42
C THR A 148 -6.57 20.52 18.14
N LYS A 149 -6.99 21.80 18.15
CA LYS A 149 -7.51 22.48 16.95
C LYS A 149 -6.43 22.61 15.88
N GLU A 150 -5.20 22.96 16.26
CA GLU A 150 -4.08 23.14 15.34
C GLU A 150 -3.64 21.79 14.74
N VAL A 151 -3.45 20.76 15.58
CA VAL A 151 -3.13 19.40 15.14
C VAL A 151 -4.20 18.85 14.20
N LEU A 152 -5.48 19.08 14.50
CA LEU A 152 -6.59 18.63 13.67
C LEU A 152 -6.63 19.36 12.32
N ALA A 153 -6.27 20.63 12.27
CA ALA A 153 -6.19 21.40 11.02
C ALA A 153 -5.06 20.84 10.11
N ILE A 154 -3.88 20.59 10.66
CA ILE A 154 -2.75 19.97 9.95
C ILE A 154 -3.14 18.57 9.45
N ALA A 155 -3.68 17.74 10.34
CA ALA A 155 -4.08 16.38 10.01
C ALA A 155 -5.15 16.33 8.91
N PHE A 156 -6.17 17.17 8.99
CA PHE A 156 -7.25 17.19 8.00
C PHE A 156 -6.78 17.74 6.63
N LYS A 157 -5.87 18.71 6.63
CA LYS A 157 -5.25 19.20 5.39
C LYS A 157 -4.49 18.07 4.69
N TYR A 158 -3.64 17.36 5.41
CA TYR A 158 -2.90 16.22 4.86
C TYR A 158 -3.84 15.11 4.39
N LEU A 159 -4.82 14.72 5.20
CA LEU A 159 -5.83 13.72 4.83
C LEU A 159 -6.57 14.09 3.55
N SER A 160 -6.95 15.35 3.39
CA SER A 160 -7.67 15.84 2.20
C SER A 160 -6.82 15.71 0.93
N ILE A 161 -5.53 16.05 1.01
CA ILE A 161 -4.57 15.89 -0.09
C ILE A 161 -4.43 14.41 -0.46
N MET A 162 -4.25 13.54 0.52
CA MET A 162 -4.15 12.09 0.33
C MET A 162 -5.44 11.50 -0.28
N ALA A 163 -6.60 11.88 0.24
CA ALA A 163 -7.89 11.42 -0.24
C ALA A 163 -8.15 11.82 -1.69
N ALA A 164 -7.79 13.04 -2.10
CA ALA A 164 -7.96 13.51 -3.48
C ALA A 164 -7.20 12.63 -4.50
N MET A 165 -6.05 12.08 -4.11
CA MET A 165 -5.17 11.29 -4.98
C MET A 165 -5.19 9.79 -4.67
N LEU A 166 -6.11 9.35 -3.80
CA LEU A 166 -6.20 7.94 -3.38
C LEU A 166 -6.39 6.96 -4.55
N TRP A 167 -7.08 7.39 -5.61
CA TRP A 167 -7.29 6.60 -6.82
C TRP A 167 -5.98 6.25 -7.54
N VAL A 168 -4.96 7.12 -7.50
CA VAL A 168 -3.63 6.85 -8.08
C VAL A 168 -2.98 5.68 -7.33
N LEU A 169 -3.01 5.70 -6.00
CA LEU A 169 -2.51 4.61 -5.17
C LEU A 169 -3.18 3.28 -5.49
N TYR A 170 -4.51 3.27 -5.63
CA TYR A 170 -5.26 2.04 -5.93
C TYR A 170 -4.90 1.47 -7.30
N PHE A 171 -4.72 2.33 -8.30
CA PHE A 171 -4.25 1.90 -9.62
C PHE A 171 -2.84 1.34 -9.56
N LEU A 172 -1.94 1.97 -8.81
CA LEU A 172 -0.57 1.49 -8.62
C LEU A 172 -0.56 0.07 -8.03
N TYR A 173 -1.38 -0.19 -6.99
CA TYR A 173 -1.50 -1.54 -6.41
C TYR A 173 -2.04 -2.56 -7.41
N VAL A 174 -3.09 -2.24 -8.18
CA VAL A 174 -3.66 -3.13 -9.18
C VAL A 174 -2.64 -3.46 -10.26
N TYR A 175 -1.93 -2.46 -10.81
CA TYR A 175 -0.94 -2.68 -11.87
C TYR A 175 0.26 -3.49 -11.39
N ARG A 176 0.84 -3.13 -10.24
CA ARG A 176 1.97 -3.87 -9.66
C ARG A 176 1.62 -5.33 -9.40
N SER A 177 0.45 -5.57 -8.82
CA SER A 177 0.00 -6.93 -8.50
C SER A 177 -0.36 -7.72 -9.77
N ALA A 178 -0.88 -7.08 -10.80
CA ALA A 178 -1.12 -7.74 -12.09
C ALA A 178 0.20 -8.21 -12.72
N LEU A 179 1.26 -7.38 -12.71
CA LEU A 179 2.60 -7.75 -13.18
C LEU A 179 3.19 -8.90 -12.35
N GLN A 180 3.09 -8.83 -11.02
CA GLN A 180 3.52 -9.92 -10.14
C GLN A 180 2.76 -11.22 -10.43
N GLY A 181 1.45 -11.16 -10.71
CA GLY A 181 0.65 -12.31 -11.11
C GLY A 181 1.05 -12.90 -12.46
N LEU A 182 1.60 -12.09 -13.37
CA LEU A 182 2.21 -12.55 -14.63
C LEU A 182 3.60 -13.18 -14.42
N GLY A 183 4.17 -13.11 -13.22
CA GLY A 183 5.52 -13.60 -12.91
C GLY A 183 6.62 -12.56 -13.17
N ASP A 184 6.26 -11.33 -13.53
CA ASP A 184 7.20 -10.21 -13.61
C ASP A 184 7.23 -9.49 -12.25
N THR A 185 8.33 -9.68 -11.53
CA THR A 185 8.56 -9.02 -10.24
C THR A 185 9.64 -7.94 -10.31
N LEU A 186 10.34 -7.85 -11.46
CA LEU A 186 11.38 -6.84 -11.68
C LEU A 186 10.75 -5.46 -11.93
N MET A 187 9.74 -5.37 -12.80
CA MET A 187 9.08 -4.08 -13.08
C MET A 187 8.42 -3.46 -11.84
N PRO A 188 7.67 -4.19 -11.00
CA PRO A 188 7.23 -3.71 -9.70
C PRO A 188 8.36 -3.21 -8.79
N MET A 189 9.51 -3.91 -8.76
CA MET A 189 10.68 -3.48 -7.99
C MET A 189 11.25 -2.15 -8.52
N VAL A 190 11.42 -2.01 -9.84
CA VAL A 190 11.88 -0.75 -10.47
C VAL A 190 10.89 0.39 -10.18
N SER A 191 9.59 0.13 -10.25
CA SER A 191 8.55 1.08 -9.84
C SER A 191 8.71 1.50 -8.37
N GLY A 192 9.02 0.56 -7.45
CA GLY A 192 9.29 0.88 -6.04
C GLY A 192 10.55 1.74 -5.85
N MET A 193 11.58 1.53 -6.67
CA MET A 193 12.78 2.39 -6.67
C MET A 193 12.45 3.82 -7.15
N ALA A 194 11.65 3.95 -8.21
CA ALA A 194 11.19 5.25 -8.68
C ALA A 194 10.34 5.97 -7.61
N GLU A 195 9.42 5.25 -6.97
CA GLU A 195 8.65 5.74 -5.84
C GLU A 195 9.53 6.27 -4.70
N PHE A 196 10.55 5.52 -4.32
CA PHE A 196 11.51 5.92 -3.30
C PHE A 196 12.23 7.23 -3.65
N VAL A 197 12.75 7.33 -4.88
CA VAL A 197 13.45 8.53 -5.35
C VAL A 197 12.50 9.74 -5.38
N MET A 198 11.31 9.56 -5.93
CA MET A 198 10.30 10.63 -6.01
C MET A 198 9.84 11.08 -4.62
N ARG A 199 9.61 10.16 -3.71
CA ARG A 199 9.22 10.43 -2.32
C ARG A 199 10.25 11.27 -1.59
N ILE A 200 11.52 10.86 -1.64
CA ILE A 200 12.61 11.59 -0.97
C ILE A 200 12.83 12.95 -1.64
N SER A 201 12.89 12.99 -2.97
CA SER A 201 13.08 14.25 -3.70
C SER A 201 11.97 15.26 -3.38
N ALA A 202 10.71 14.81 -3.39
CA ALA A 202 9.58 15.67 -3.05
C ALA A 202 9.62 16.11 -1.58
N ALA A 203 9.94 15.21 -0.65
CA ALA A 203 10.04 15.53 0.78
C ALA A 203 11.14 16.56 1.10
N LEU A 204 12.24 16.55 0.35
CA LEU A 204 13.36 17.48 0.55
C LEU A 204 13.19 18.78 -0.24
N ILE A 205 12.65 18.72 -1.45
CA ILE A 205 12.62 19.86 -2.37
C ILE A 205 11.36 20.71 -2.18
N LEU A 206 10.16 20.09 -2.14
CA LEU A 206 8.90 20.83 -2.10
C LEU A 206 8.75 21.78 -0.89
N PRO A 207 9.21 21.41 0.32
CA PRO A 207 9.15 22.32 1.45
C PRO A 207 9.90 23.65 1.27
N HIS A 208 10.92 23.70 0.40
CA HIS A 208 11.63 24.94 0.09
C HIS A 208 10.80 25.92 -0.74
N PHE A 209 9.82 25.43 -1.51
CA PHE A 209 8.98 26.26 -2.40
C PHE A 209 7.63 26.61 -1.79
N ILE A 210 7.00 25.67 -1.08
CA ILE A 210 5.63 25.79 -0.56
C ILE A 210 5.54 25.63 0.95
N GLY A 211 6.68 25.71 1.66
CA GLY A 211 6.74 25.55 3.11
C GLY A 211 6.49 24.12 3.56
N GLN A 212 6.26 23.95 4.87
CA GLN A 212 6.09 22.62 5.49
C GLN A 212 5.00 21.75 4.84
N ASP A 213 4.00 22.37 4.21
CA ASP A 213 2.93 21.64 3.51
C ASP A 213 3.43 20.86 2.29
N GLY A 214 4.60 21.23 1.75
CA GLY A 214 5.23 20.54 0.64
C GLY A 214 5.48 19.06 0.92
N ILE A 215 5.69 18.70 2.18
CA ILE A 215 5.93 17.30 2.57
C ILE A 215 4.69 16.41 2.38
N PHE A 216 3.48 16.98 2.40
CA PHE A 216 2.25 16.23 2.16
C PHE A 216 2.15 15.69 0.73
N PHE A 217 2.86 16.31 -0.20
CA PHE A 217 2.92 15.87 -1.60
C PHE A 217 3.98 14.79 -1.85
N ALA A 218 4.83 14.48 -0.87
CA ALA A 218 5.85 13.45 -1.01
C ALA A 218 5.25 12.07 -1.28
N GLU A 219 4.16 11.72 -0.59
CA GLU A 219 3.43 10.46 -0.82
C GLU A 219 2.77 10.43 -2.20
N ILE A 220 2.16 11.54 -2.64
CA ILE A 220 1.50 11.63 -3.94
C ILE A 220 2.52 11.54 -5.07
N ALA A 221 3.64 12.27 -4.95
CA ALA A 221 4.73 12.20 -5.91
C ALA A 221 5.29 10.79 -6.05
N ALA A 222 5.28 10.02 -4.96
CA ALA A 222 5.71 8.63 -4.96
C ALA A 222 4.75 7.71 -5.74
N TRP A 223 3.44 8.00 -5.76
CA TRP A 223 2.45 7.15 -6.46
C TRP A 223 2.30 7.47 -7.95
N SER A 224 2.79 8.62 -8.41
CA SER A 224 2.64 9.13 -9.77
C SER A 224 3.77 8.68 -10.69
#